data_72a37f30aff0c66944e20bd847c9f9e7
#
_entry.id   72a37f30aff0c66944e20bd847c9f9e7
#
_cell.length_a   1.000
_cell.length_b   1.000
_cell.length_c   1.000
_cell.angle_alpha   90.00
_cell.angle_beta   90.00
_cell.angle_gamma   90.00
#
_symmetry.space_group_name_H-M   'P 1'
#
loop_
_entity.id
_entity.type
_entity.pdbx_description
1 polymer ?
#
loop_
_entity_poly.entity_id
_entity_poly.type
_entity_poly.pdbx_seq_one_letter_code
_entity_poly.pdbx_strand_id
1 'polypeptide(L)'
;MSEKLQTLIIEDEELARNLLRSYLRDHPDIEIIGECENGFDGVKSINEKKPDLVFLDIQMPKITGFEMIELLDYKPQIIFTTAYDQYALKAFELNAVDYLLKPFSKDRLLSAIEKVQHRIANDEDTSDRLEELSNLRPGQEFIDRVVVKDRHKIHIITVDQIRYVESLDDYVMIYTNDGRHMKQ
;
A
#
# COMPACT_ATOMS: atom_id res chain seq x y z
N MET A 1 12.02 -20.97 18.21
CA MET A 1 11.11 -19.83 18.47
C MET A 1 10.85 -19.21 17.10
N SER A 2 9.61 -19.16 16.68
CA SER A 2 9.23 -18.50 15.42
C SER A 2 9.56 -17.01 15.56
N GLU A 3 10.24 -16.44 14.59
CA GLU A 3 10.54 -15.01 14.54
C GLU A 3 9.22 -14.25 14.38
N LYS A 4 9.01 -13.19 15.17
CA LYS A 4 7.76 -12.41 15.09
C LYS A 4 7.73 -11.60 13.82
N LEU A 5 6.55 -11.47 13.20
CA LEU A 5 6.33 -10.61 12.05
C LEU A 5 6.54 -9.14 12.44
N GLN A 6 7.56 -8.53 11.87
CA GLN A 6 7.83 -7.12 12.03
C GLN A 6 6.77 -6.30 11.30
N THR A 7 5.93 -5.60 12.06
CA THR A 7 4.72 -4.98 11.57
C THR A 7 4.76 -3.47 11.69
N LEU A 8 4.42 -2.76 10.61
CA LEU A 8 4.27 -1.32 10.57
C LEU A 8 2.80 -0.93 10.41
N ILE A 9 2.36 0.11 11.11
CA ILE A 9 1.01 0.69 10.98
C ILE A 9 1.14 2.06 10.30
N ILE A 10 0.42 2.27 9.20
CA ILE A 10 0.37 3.52 8.47
C ILE A 10 -1.08 3.96 8.35
N GLU A 11 -1.45 4.95 9.16
CA GLU A 11 -2.83 5.36 9.39
C GLU A 11 -2.83 6.80 9.91
N ASP A 12 -3.49 7.73 9.26
CA ASP A 12 -3.50 9.15 9.67
C ASP A 12 -4.45 9.42 10.84
N GLU A 13 -5.48 8.60 11.00
CA GLU A 13 -6.45 8.74 12.08
C GLU A 13 -5.96 8.09 13.38
N GLU A 14 -5.72 8.89 14.42
CA GLU A 14 -5.19 8.44 15.70
C GLU A 14 -6.05 7.35 16.36
N LEU A 15 -7.38 7.47 16.29
CA LEU A 15 -8.28 6.49 16.89
C LEU A 15 -8.18 5.12 16.20
N ALA A 16 -8.05 5.11 14.87
CA ALA A 16 -7.87 3.88 14.10
C ALA A 16 -6.50 3.25 14.39
N ARG A 17 -5.41 4.04 14.50
CA ARG A 17 -4.10 3.53 14.93
C ARG A 17 -4.16 2.91 16.32
N ASN A 18 -4.81 3.58 17.27
CA ASN A 18 -4.98 3.08 18.64
C ASN A 18 -5.76 1.77 18.68
N LEU A 19 -6.78 1.62 17.85
CA LEU A 19 -7.56 0.39 17.72
C LEU A 19 -6.69 -0.76 17.19
N LEU A 20 -5.98 -0.55 16.09
CA LEU A 20 -5.04 -1.53 15.52
C LEU A 20 -4.00 -1.95 16.56
N ARG A 21 -3.35 -0.98 17.22
CA ARG A 21 -2.38 -1.24 18.29
C ARG A 21 -2.99 -2.09 19.41
N SER A 22 -4.22 -1.78 19.83
CA SER A 22 -4.91 -2.51 20.91
C SER A 22 -5.20 -3.96 20.53
N TYR A 23 -5.56 -4.22 19.27
CA TYR A 23 -5.83 -5.57 18.77
C TYR A 23 -4.56 -6.41 18.59
N LEU A 24 -3.45 -5.76 18.23
CA LEU A 24 -2.17 -6.44 17.92
C LEU A 24 -1.28 -6.63 19.15
N ARG A 25 -1.45 -5.83 20.23
CA ARG A 25 -0.56 -5.79 21.39
C ARG A 25 -0.25 -7.17 21.98
N ASP A 26 -1.27 -8.00 22.11
CA ASP A 26 -1.16 -9.30 22.78
C ASP A 26 -1.02 -10.46 21.78
N HIS A 27 -0.83 -10.16 20.50
CA HIS A 27 -0.65 -11.21 19.49
C HIS A 27 0.77 -11.79 19.59
N PRO A 28 0.91 -13.12 19.80
CA PRO A 28 2.21 -13.73 20.08
C PRO A 28 3.22 -13.58 18.93
N ASP A 29 2.74 -13.57 17.69
CA ASP A 29 3.55 -13.61 16.47
C ASP A 29 3.73 -12.23 15.81
N ILE A 30 3.26 -11.14 16.42
CA ILE A 30 3.35 -9.78 15.90
C ILE A 30 4.28 -8.92 16.75
N GLU A 31 5.13 -8.15 16.10
CA GLU A 31 5.92 -7.09 16.71
C GLU A 31 5.69 -5.78 15.97
N ILE A 32 5.05 -4.80 16.62
CA ILE A 32 4.87 -3.47 16.04
C ILE A 32 6.19 -2.71 16.13
N ILE A 33 6.87 -2.54 14.98
CA ILE A 33 8.17 -1.86 14.88
C ILE A 33 8.06 -0.36 14.62
N GLY A 34 6.85 0.13 14.37
CA GLY A 34 6.60 1.57 14.18
C GLY A 34 5.19 1.90 13.75
N GLU A 35 4.90 3.19 13.77
CA GLU A 35 3.64 3.77 13.32
C GLU A 35 3.93 5.06 12.54
N CYS A 36 3.16 5.30 11.48
CA CYS A 36 3.26 6.49 10.65
C CYS A 36 1.88 7.12 10.47
N GLU A 37 1.84 8.45 10.46
CA GLU A 37 0.60 9.23 10.35
C GLU A 37 0.34 9.76 8.93
N ASN A 38 1.20 9.40 7.98
CA ASN A 38 1.06 9.79 6.58
C ASN A 38 1.89 8.88 5.68
N GLY A 39 1.57 8.90 4.37
CA GLY A 39 2.21 8.02 3.40
C GLY A 39 3.70 8.32 3.16
N PHE A 40 4.17 9.57 3.29
CA PHE A 40 5.60 9.88 3.08
C PHE A 40 6.49 9.26 4.17
N ASP A 41 6.07 9.40 5.44
CA ASP A 41 6.75 8.74 6.55
C ASP A 41 6.65 7.23 6.43
N GLY A 42 5.52 6.73 5.89
CA GLY A 42 5.30 5.32 5.56
C GLY A 42 6.33 4.80 4.56
N VAL A 43 6.50 5.45 3.40
CA VAL A 43 7.51 5.08 2.38
C VAL A 43 8.91 5.02 2.99
N LYS A 44 9.29 6.07 3.73
CA LYS A 44 10.60 6.13 4.39
C LYS A 44 10.79 4.97 5.37
N SER A 45 9.81 4.76 6.25
CA SER A 45 9.88 3.72 7.28
C SER A 45 9.94 2.31 6.69
N ILE A 46 9.18 2.02 5.61
CA ILE A 46 9.22 0.72 4.92
C ILE A 46 10.60 0.48 4.31
N ASN A 47 11.15 1.47 3.58
CA ASN A 47 12.44 1.30 2.91
C ASN A 47 13.60 1.16 3.90
N GLU A 48 13.54 1.82 5.07
CA GLU A 48 14.56 1.74 6.12
C GLU A 48 14.45 0.47 6.96
N LYS A 49 13.23 0.11 7.39
CA LYS A 49 13.00 -0.97 8.37
C LYS A 49 12.70 -2.32 7.73
N LYS A 50 12.25 -2.34 6.47
CA LYS A 50 11.87 -3.55 5.71
C LYS A 50 10.92 -4.47 6.50
N PRO A 51 9.74 -3.98 6.92
CA PRO A 51 8.79 -4.77 7.70
C PRO A 51 8.27 -5.97 6.90
N ASP A 52 7.87 -7.03 7.61
CA ASP A 52 7.22 -8.19 6.98
C ASP A 52 5.78 -7.87 6.60
N LEU A 53 5.07 -7.11 7.45
CA LEU A 53 3.66 -6.76 7.32
C LEU A 53 3.43 -5.26 7.49
N VAL A 54 2.56 -4.70 6.66
CA VAL A 54 2.08 -3.32 6.77
C VAL A 54 0.56 -3.29 6.82
N PHE A 55 0.00 -2.69 7.88
CA PHE A 55 -1.39 -2.22 7.88
C PHE A 55 -1.40 -0.81 7.29
N LEU A 56 -2.16 -0.61 6.21
CA LEU A 56 -2.11 0.61 5.41
C LEU A 56 -3.50 1.17 5.16
N ASP A 57 -3.75 2.40 5.60
CA ASP A 57 -4.93 3.12 5.15
C ASP A 57 -4.77 3.57 3.69
N ILE A 58 -5.87 3.51 2.95
CA ILE A 58 -5.90 3.96 1.56
C ILE A 58 -5.99 5.48 1.48
N GLN A 59 -6.86 6.09 2.28
CA GLN A 59 -7.09 7.53 2.21
C GLN A 59 -6.33 8.27 3.29
N MET A 60 -5.18 8.80 2.90
CA MET A 60 -4.34 9.65 3.74
C MET A 60 -4.06 11.00 3.05
N PRO A 61 -3.79 12.06 3.83
CA PRO A 61 -3.41 13.36 3.28
C PRO A 61 -2.17 13.28 2.38
N LYS A 62 -2.15 14.05 1.31
CA LYS A 62 -1.08 14.23 0.32
C LYS A 62 -0.91 13.07 -0.65
N ILE A 63 -0.71 11.85 -0.19
CA ILE A 63 -0.65 10.64 -1.04
C ILE A 63 -1.53 9.55 -0.47
N THR A 64 -2.21 8.83 -1.34
CA THR A 64 -3.02 7.66 -0.98
C THR A 64 -2.13 6.45 -0.69
N GLY A 65 -2.68 5.43 0.01
CA GLY A 65 -1.99 4.17 0.23
C GLY A 65 -1.58 3.49 -1.08
N PHE A 66 -2.37 3.59 -2.13
CA PHE A 66 -2.04 3.04 -3.45
C PHE A 66 -0.85 3.75 -4.10
N GLU A 67 -0.86 5.08 -4.13
CA GLU A 67 0.25 5.88 -4.64
C GLU A 67 1.53 5.64 -3.83
N MET A 68 1.38 5.42 -2.52
CA MET A 68 2.49 5.08 -1.64
C MET A 68 3.16 3.76 -2.06
N ILE A 69 2.38 2.71 -2.37
CA ILE A 69 2.91 1.41 -2.78
C ILE A 69 3.75 1.52 -4.06
N GLU A 70 3.33 2.35 -5.01
CA GLU A 70 4.09 2.58 -6.24
C GLU A 70 5.48 3.20 -6.01
N LEU A 71 5.70 3.80 -4.83
CA LEU A 71 6.96 4.46 -4.44
C LEU A 71 7.91 3.55 -3.66
N LEU A 72 7.48 2.33 -3.33
CA LEU A 72 8.27 1.41 -2.51
C LEU A 72 9.36 0.71 -3.33
N ASP A 73 10.57 0.67 -2.78
CA ASP A 73 11.68 -0.14 -3.30
C ASP A 73 11.63 -1.58 -2.74
N TYR A 74 10.98 -1.76 -1.60
CA TYR A 74 10.77 -3.03 -0.91
C TYR A 74 9.28 -3.33 -0.81
N LYS A 75 8.88 -4.56 -1.07
CA LYS A 75 7.47 -5.00 -1.09
C LYS A 75 7.13 -5.87 0.12
N PRO A 76 6.60 -5.28 1.21
CA PRO A 76 6.09 -6.05 2.36
C PRO A 76 4.76 -6.71 2.02
N GLN A 77 4.28 -7.62 2.87
CA GLN A 77 2.89 -8.05 2.84
C GLN A 77 1.99 -6.89 3.27
N ILE A 78 0.90 -6.66 2.57
CA ILE A 78 0.02 -5.51 2.82
C ILE A 78 -1.38 -5.98 3.17
N ILE A 79 -1.92 -5.44 4.26
CA ILE A 79 -3.34 -5.49 4.60
C ILE A 79 -3.85 -4.05 4.56
N PHE A 80 -4.79 -3.76 3.67
CA PHE A 80 -5.43 -2.46 3.64
C PHE A 80 -6.48 -2.34 4.76
N THR A 81 -6.53 -1.14 5.36
CA THR A 81 -7.57 -0.75 6.34
C THR A 81 -8.21 0.55 5.86
N THR A 82 -9.51 0.58 5.57
CA THR A 82 -10.15 1.77 5.01
C THR A 82 -11.63 1.84 5.34
N ALA A 83 -12.22 3.03 5.27
CA ALA A 83 -13.65 3.25 5.39
C ALA A 83 -14.43 3.05 4.06
N TYR A 84 -13.74 2.75 2.96
CA TYR A 84 -14.32 2.74 1.62
C TYR A 84 -14.27 1.33 1.02
N ASP A 85 -15.40 0.82 0.58
CA ASP A 85 -15.58 -0.50 -0.03
C ASP A 85 -15.18 -0.56 -1.52
N GLN A 86 -15.27 0.57 -2.22
CA GLN A 86 -15.01 0.69 -3.65
C GLN A 86 -13.57 0.35 -4.06
N TYR A 87 -12.61 0.39 -3.14
CA TYR A 87 -11.19 0.14 -3.45
C TYR A 87 -10.76 -1.33 -3.30
N ALA A 88 -11.68 -2.23 -2.96
CA ALA A 88 -11.35 -3.63 -2.73
C ALA A 88 -10.73 -4.31 -3.96
N LEU A 89 -11.26 -4.06 -5.16
CA LEU A 89 -10.73 -4.62 -6.41
C LEU A 89 -9.30 -4.16 -6.66
N LYS A 90 -9.03 -2.86 -6.52
CA LYS A 90 -7.69 -2.29 -6.71
C LYS A 90 -6.67 -2.82 -5.68
N ALA A 91 -7.10 -3.07 -4.45
CA ALA A 91 -6.25 -3.69 -3.43
C ALA A 91 -5.81 -5.10 -3.85
N PHE A 92 -6.69 -5.88 -4.46
CA PHE A 92 -6.37 -7.21 -4.99
C PHE A 92 -5.42 -7.14 -6.19
N GLU A 93 -5.60 -6.18 -7.11
CA GLU A 93 -4.70 -5.96 -8.25
C GLU A 93 -3.26 -5.64 -7.81
N LEU A 94 -3.11 -4.99 -6.66
CA LEU A 94 -1.80 -4.69 -6.05
C LEU A 94 -1.27 -5.81 -5.14
N ASN A 95 -1.86 -7.01 -5.25
CA ASN A 95 -1.44 -8.18 -4.47
C ASN A 95 -1.50 -8.01 -2.95
N ALA A 96 -2.40 -7.17 -2.44
CA ALA A 96 -2.66 -7.11 -1.01
C ALA A 96 -3.10 -8.49 -0.49
N VAL A 97 -2.69 -8.82 0.74
CA VAL A 97 -3.09 -10.10 1.36
C VAL A 97 -4.55 -10.07 1.75
N ASP A 98 -5.02 -8.93 2.25
CA ASP A 98 -6.40 -8.75 2.66
C ASP A 98 -6.81 -7.27 2.67
N TYR A 99 -8.11 -7.06 2.84
CA TYR A 99 -8.77 -5.77 2.87
C TYR A 99 -9.75 -5.71 4.04
N LEU A 100 -9.57 -4.75 4.94
CA LEU A 100 -10.37 -4.57 6.15
C LEU A 100 -11.19 -3.28 6.02
N LEU A 101 -12.52 -3.43 5.87
CA LEU A 101 -13.42 -2.29 5.85
C LEU A 101 -13.72 -1.84 7.29
N LYS A 102 -13.44 -0.58 7.60
CA LYS A 102 -13.75 0.04 8.89
C LYS A 102 -15.27 0.28 9.06
N PRO A 103 -15.87 -0.03 10.23
CA PRO A 103 -15.24 -0.65 11.39
C PRO A 103 -15.11 -2.18 11.25
N PHE A 104 -13.99 -2.74 11.66
CA PHE A 104 -13.74 -4.20 11.66
C PHE A 104 -13.53 -4.73 13.08
N SER A 105 -13.88 -6.00 13.27
CA SER A 105 -13.70 -6.69 14.54
C SER A 105 -12.26 -7.19 14.71
N LYS A 106 -11.89 -7.50 15.98
CA LYS A 106 -10.60 -8.14 16.28
C LYS A 106 -10.47 -9.48 15.55
N ASP A 107 -11.53 -10.31 15.52
CA ASP A 107 -11.51 -11.61 14.85
C ASP A 107 -11.27 -11.49 13.34
N ARG A 108 -11.84 -10.44 12.70
CA ARG A 108 -11.60 -10.17 11.28
C ARG A 108 -10.14 -9.79 11.01
N LEU A 109 -9.54 -8.98 11.90
CA LEU A 109 -8.11 -8.65 11.83
C LEU A 109 -7.24 -9.89 11.99
N LEU A 110 -7.52 -10.74 13.00
CA LEU A 110 -6.75 -11.97 13.24
C LEU A 110 -6.81 -12.92 12.03
N SER A 111 -7.98 -13.08 11.43
CA SER A 111 -8.12 -13.86 10.19
C SER A 111 -7.28 -13.32 9.03
N ALA A 112 -7.10 -12.00 8.92
CA ALA A 112 -6.21 -11.41 7.92
C ALA A 112 -4.73 -11.68 8.22
N ILE A 113 -4.33 -11.69 9.49
CA ILE A 113 -2.96 -12.04 9.90
C ILE A 113 -2.66 -13.51 9.60
N GLU A 114 -3.60 -14.42 9.85
CA GLU A 114 -3.44 -15.84 9.51
C GLU A 114 -3.17 -16.04 8.01
N LYS A 115 -3.82 -15.27 7.13
CA LYS A 115 -3.54 -15.30 5.69
C LYS A 115 -2.11 -14.85 5.37
N VAL A 116 -1.60 -13.82 6.07
CA VAL A 116 -0.21 -13.36 5.91
C VAL A 116 0.77 -14.47 6.31
N GLN A 117 0.55 -15.07 7.48
CA GLN A 117 1.39 -16.16 7.99
C GLN A 117 1.42 -17.35 7.02
N HIS A 118 0.25 -17.74 6.49
CA HIS A 118 0.14 -18.81 5.51
C HIS A 118 0.89 -18.49 4.21
N ARG A 119 0.79 -17.24 3.73
CA ARG A 119 1.48 -16.79 2.52
C ARG A 119 2.99 -16.80 2.68
N ILE A 120 3.51 -16.32 3.81
CA ILE A 120 4.95 -16.34 4.11
C ILE A 120 5.46 -17.78 4.27
N ALA A 121 4.69 -18.65 4.94
CA ALA A 121 5.09 -20.04 5.17
C ALA A 121 5.18 -20.88 3.89
N ASN A 122 4.37 -20.55 2.88
CA ASN A 122 4.32 -21.29 1.61
C ASN A 122 5.23 -20.72 0.52
N ASP A 123 5.95 -19.61 0.81
CA ASP A 123 6.78 -18.90 -0.19
C ASP A 123 5.99 -18.62 -1.50
N GLU A 124 4.68 -18.37 -1.35
CA GLU A 124 3.79 -18.11 -2.48
C GLU A 124 4.16 -16.76 -3.11
N ASP A 125 5.00 -16.86 -4.13
CA ASP A 125 5.27 -15.73 -5.03
C ASP A 125 3.99 -15.43 -5.81
N THR A 126 3.58 -14.19 -5.80
CA THR A 126 2.24 -13.68 -6.13
C THR A 126 1.90 -13.72 -7.62
N SER A 127 2.75 -14.33 -8.47
CA SER A 127 2.59 -14.31 -9.93
C SER A 127 1.44 -15.16 -10.47
N ASP A 128 1.01 -16.21 -9.77
CA ASP A 128 0.07 -17.19 -10.35
C ASP A 128 -1.43 -16.84 -10.22
N ARG A 129 -1.80 -15.86 -9.38
CA ARG A 129 -3.22 -15.48 -9.20
C ARG A 129 -3.72 -14.35 -10.11
N LEU A 130 -2.83 -13.71 -10.86
CA LEU A 130 -3.21 -12.62 -11.79
C LEU A 130 -4.03 -13.11 -12.99
N GLU A 131 -3.95 -14.39 -13.37
CA GLU A 131 -4.71 -14.93 -14.50
C GLU A 131 -6.21 -15.12 -14.21
N GLU A 132 -6.61 -15.36 -12.96
CA GLU A 132 -8.03 -15.52 -12.61
C GLU A 132 -8.81 -14.20 -12.50
N LEU A 133 -8.13 -13.09 -12.21
CA LEU A 133 -8.77 -11.77 -11.98
C LEU A 133 -8.78 -10.86 -13.22
N SER A 134 -8.05 -11.20 -14.27
CA SER A 134 -7.99 -10.41 -15.52
C SER A 134 -9.34 -10.26 -16.26
N ASN A 135 -10.37 -11.00 -15.82
CA ASN A 135 -11.72 -10.94 -16.40
C ASN A 135 -12.67 -9.94 -15.70
N LEU A 136 -12.26 -9.33 -14.59
CA LEU A 136 -13.01 -8.28 -13.91
C LEU A 136 -12.47 -6.92 -14.34
N ARG A 137 -13.08 -6.30 -15.34
CA ARG A 137 -12.75 -4.93 -15.75
C ARG A 137 -13.19 -3.97 -14.63
N PRO A 138 -12.27 -3.22 -13.98
CA PRO A 138 -12.64 -2.14 -13.09
C PRO A 138 -13.37 -1.06 -13.88
N GLY A 139 -14.34 -0.40 -13.27
CA GLY A 139 -14.91 0.82 -13.81
C GLY A 139 -13.79 1.84 -14.05
N GLN A 140 -13.88 2.61 -15.15
CA GLN A 140 -12.91 3.64 -15.49
C GLN A 140 -12.82 4.66 -14.34
N GLU A 141 -11.83 4.49 -13.44
CA GLU A 141 -11.43 5.57 -12.54
C GLU A 141 -10.62 6.57 -13.36
N PHE A 142 -11.09 7.81 -13.41
CA PHE A 142 -10.30 8.90 -13.99
C PHE A 142 -9.14 9.20 -13.06
N ILE A 143 -7.92 9.12 -13.60
CA ILE A 143 -6.70 9.51 -12.89
C ILE A 143 -6.71 11.05 -12.84
N ASP A 144 -6.73 11.65 -11.66
CA ASP A 144 -6.66 13.09 -11.46
C ASP A 144 -5.23 13.59 -11.18
N ARG A 145 -4.34 12.68 -10.78
CA ARG A 145 -2.91 12.96 -10.52
C ARG A 145 -2.03 11.74 -10.74
N VAL A 146 -0.76 11.97 -10.99
CA VAL A 146 0.29 10.94 -11.12
C VAL A 146 1.37 11.20 -10.09
N VAL A 147 1.78 10.16 -9.37
CA VAL A 147 2.90 10.21 -8.43
C VAL A 147 4.15 9.65 -9.12
N VAL A 148 5.24 10.42 -9.09
CA VAL A 148 6.52 10.05 -9.70
C VAL A 148 7.63 10.15 -8.67
N LYS A 149 8.43 9.07 -8.54
CA LYS A 149 9.63 9.07 -7.72
C LYS A 149 10.86 9.39 -8.59
N ASP A 150 11.56 10.45 -8.24
CA ASP A 150 12.85 10.79 -8.83
C ASP A 150 13.93 10.73 -7.75
N ARG A 151 14.73 9.67 -7.76
CA ARG A 151 15.81 9.39 -6.78
C ARG A 151 15.35 9.57 -5.32
N HIS A 152 15.47 10.81 -4.79
CA HIS A 152 15.12 11.15 -3.40
C HIS A 152 13.91 12.08 -3.28
N LYS A 153 13.24 12.40 -4.39
CA LYS A 153 12.10 13.32 -4.42
C LYS A 153 10.87 12.61 -4.97
N ILE A 154 9.74 12.90 -4.35
CA ILE A 154 8.43 12.48 -4.81
C ILE A 154 7.75 13.70 -5.43
N HIS A 155 7.29 13.57 -6.68
CA HIS A 155 6.54 14.57 -7.40
C HIS A 155 5.10 14.12 -7.54
N ILE A 156 4.15 14.95 -7.12
CA ILE A 156 2.73 14.75 -7.36
C ILE A 156 2.34 15.71 -8.49
N ILE A 157 1.95 15.14 -9.62
CA ILE A 157 1.64 15.87 -10.86
C ILE A 157 0.15 15.71 -11.11
N THR A 158 -0.63 16.79 -11.04
CA THR A 158 -2.05 16.77 -11.39
C THR A 158 -2.22 16.73 -12.91
N VAL A 159 -3.29 16.11 -13.40
CA VAL A 159 -3.51 15.90 -14.84
C VAL A 159 -3.54 17.23 -15.60
N ASP A 160 -4.05 18.30 -15.01
CA ASP A 160 -4.07 19.65 -15.57
C ASP A 160 -2.68 20.25 -15.79
N GLN A 161 -1.65 19.79 -15.09
CA GLN A 161 -0.26 20.18 -15.26
C GLN A 161 0.44 19.41 -16.39
N ILE A 162 -0.11 18.30 -16.84
CA ILE A 162 0.47 17.44 -17.88
C ILE A 162 0.21 18.04 -19.25
N ARG A 163 1.27 18.32 -20.00
CA ARG A 163 1.18 18.79 -21.39
C ARG A 163 1.08 17.65 -22.38
N TYR A 164 1.92 16.65 -22.22
CA TYR A 164 1.91 15.40 -23.00
C TYR A 164 2.73 14.33 -22.28
N VAL A 165 2.55 13.10 -22.72
CA VAL A 165 3.22 11.91 -22.21
C VAL A 165 3.87 11.19 -23.38
N GLU A 166 5.11 10.73 -23.20
CA GLU A 166 5.89 10.02 -24.21
C GLU A 166 6.27 8.63 -23.63
N SER A 167 5.96 7.59 -24.38
CA SER A 167 6.37 6.23 -24.01
C SER A 167 7.77 5.95 -24.56
N LEU A 168 8.67 5.48 -23.71
CA LEU A 168 10.07 5.20 -24.01
C LEU A 168 10.41 3.81 -23.47
N ASP A 169 10.24 2.77 -24.28
CA ASP A 169 10.47 1.37 -23.91
C ASP A 169 9.89 0.99 -22.54
N ASP A 170 10.74 0.92 -21.50
CA ASP A 170 10.38 0.47 -20.14
C ASP A 170 9.91 1.61 -19.22
N TYR A 171 9.80 2.84 -19.69
CA TYR A 171 9.39 3.97 -18.88
C TYR A 171 8.57 5.00 -19.66
N VAL A 172 7.91 5.87 -18.91
CA VAL A 172 7.06 6.94 -19.42
C VAL A 172 7.65 8.29 -19.02
N MET A 173 7.82 9.19 -19.98
CA MET A 173 8.23 10.57 -19.73
C MET A 173 7.00 11.48 -19.69
N ILE A 174 6.78 12.15 -18.55
CA ILE A 174 5.69 13.09 -18.33
C ILE A 174 6.25 14.51 -18.44
N TYR A 175 5.72 15.28 -19.36
CA TYR A 175 6.12 16.67 -19.60
C TYR A 175 5.08 17.60 -19.00
N THR A 176 5.54 18.51 -18.14
CA THR A 176 4.74 19.55 -17.48
C THR A 176 5.24 20.94 -17.86
N ASN A 177 4.56 21.98 -17.39
CA ASN A 177 5.04 23.36 -17.58
C ASN A 177 6.36 23.63 -16.83
N ASP A 178 6.59 22.92 -15.73
CA ASP A 178 7.74 23.14 -14.83
C ASP A 178 8.92 22.19 -15.10
N GLY A 179 8.74 21.21 -16.00
CA GLY A 179 9.81 20.28 -16.32
C GLY A 179 9.35 18.95 -16.90
N ARG A 180 10.22 17.95 -16.81
CA ARG A 180 9.94 16.57 -17.23
C ARG A 180 10.21 15.61 -16.08
N HIS A 181 9.37 14.57 -16.00
CA HIS A 181 9.40 13.57 -14.94
C HIS A 181 9.34 12.18 -15.57
N MET A 182 10.21 11.26 -15.12
CA MET A 182 10.26 9.89 -15.62
C MET A 182 9.56 8.95 -14.63
N LYS A 183 8.60 8.18 -15.11
CA LYS A 183 7.92 7.11 -14.37
C LYS A 183 8.27 5.76 -15.00
N GLN A 184 8.80 4.86 -14.20
CA GLN A 184 8.97 3.44 -14.50
C GLN A 184 7.67 2.69 -14.29
#